data_1cf0ad0678074becfb087fac2df7f55f
#
_entry.id   1cf0ad0678074becfb087fac2df7f55f
#
_cell.length_a   1.000
_cell.length_b   1.000
_cell.length_c   1.000
_cell.angle_alpha   90.00
_cell.angle_beta   90.00
_cell.angle_gamma   90.00
#
_symmetry.space_group_name_H-M   'P 1'
#
loop_
_entity.id
_entity.type
_entity.pdbx_description
1 polymer ?
#
loop_
_entity_poly.entity_id
_entity_poly.type
_entity_poly.pdbx_seq_one_letter_code
_entity_poly.pdbx_strand_id
1 'polypeptide(L)'
;MAPAQTAPPEPMVPLESASPSSTTLPPPQSLNTHPMITRRKACEHHCNIVLEPTDSAEPKSIKFALQTPHWLQAMHDELEALKQNHTWDLVPRHPTMNIVGFRWVFKTKLKSDGTIECFKAMLVAKGYNQLPGFDFHETFSPVIKPTTIRLVLSLATSRGWSFRQLDVKNAFLHGNLKEVVYMEQPPVFLDPHRSTHVCHLCKAIYGLKQAPRA
;
A
#
# COMPACT_ATOMS: atom_id res chain seq x y z
N MET A 1 33.89 -8.32 68.68
CA MET A 1 33.63 -8.43 67.22
C MET A 1 33.44 -9.93 66.94
N ALA A 2 32.20 -10.37 66.86
CA ALA A 2 31.86 -11.78 66.73
C ALA A 2 31.40 -12.07 65.30
N PRO A 3 31.76 -13.23 64.71
CA PRO A 3 31.30 -13.64 63.42
C PRO A 3 29.94 -14.36 63.45
N ALA A 4 29.16 -14.14 62.41
CA ALA A 4 27.84 -14.73 62.21
C ALA A 4 27.92 -16.24 61.94
N GLN A 5 27.00 -16.97 62.58
CA GLN A 5 26.85 -18.42 62.41
C GLN A 5 26.01 -18.74 61.19
N THR A 6 26.51 -19.66 60.39
CA THR A 6 25.86 -20.29 59.26
C THR A 6 24.98 -21.45 59.71
N ALA A 7 23.72 -21.53 59.32
CA ALA A 7 22.84 -22.66 59.54
C ALA A 7 23.01 -23.72 58.43
N PRO A 8 22.81 -25.04 58.72
CA PRO A 8 23.00 -26.11 57.75
C PRO A 8 21.76 -26.36 56.86
N PRO A 9 21.93 -26.99 55.69
CA PRO A 9 20.83 -27.26 54.76
C PRO A 9 20.02 -28.50 55.11
N GLU A 10 18.70 -28.42 54.91
CA GLU A 10 17.79 -29.55 55.06
C GLU A 10 17.84 -30.51 53.86
N PRO A 11 17.44 -31.79 54.03
CA PRO A 11 17.59 -32.81 52.98
C PRO A 11 16.44 -32.79 51.98
N MET A 12 16.81 -32.99 50.71
CA MET A 12 15.89 -33.11 49.60
C MET A 12 15.07 -34.43 49.63
N VAL A 13 13.76 -34.30 49.43
CA VAL A 13 12.87 -35.44 49.24
C VAL A 13 12.60 -35.53 47.70
N PRO A 14 12.63 -36.71 47.08
CA PRO A 14 12.34 -36.86 45.67
C PRO A 14 10.84 -36.76 45.39
N LEU A 15 10.41 -35.86 44.48
CA LEU A 15 9.05 -35.82 44.00
C LEU A 15 8.88 -36.71 42.79
N GLU A 16 7.96 -37.61 42.92
CA GLU A 16 7.44 -38.59 41.98
C GLU A 16 6.82 -37.90 40.75
N SER A 17 7.10 -38.41 39.58
CA SER A 17 6.63 -37.92 38.26
C SER A 17 5.16 -38.21 38.06
N ALA A 18 4.31 -37.17 38.08
CA ALA A 18 2.95 -37.23 37.56
C ALA A 18 2.84 -36.33 36.31
N SER A 19 2.60 -36.97 35.16
CA SER A 19 2.31 -36.28 33.91
C SER A 19 0.90 -35.62 33.97
N PRO A 20 0.76 -34.34 33.67
CA PRO A 20 -0.56 -33.75 33.48
C PRO A 20 -1.06 -33.94 32.04
N SER A 21 -2.19 -34.59 31.93
CA SER A 21 -3.01 -34.63 30.73
C SER A 21 -3.35 -33.19 30.27
N SER A 22 -2.92 -32.80 29.09
CA SER A 22 -3.24 -31.52 28.49
C SER A 22 -4.68 -31.51 27.98
N THR A 23 -5.60 -31.01 28.81
CA THR A 23 -6.92 -30.59 28.33
C THR A 23 -6.79 -29.17 27.76
N THR A 24 -6.69 -29.08 26.44
CA THR A 24 -6.73 -27.81 25.72
C THR A 24 -8.12 -27.23 25.79
N LEU A 25 -8.32 -26.21 26.62
CA LEU A 25 -9.53 -25.38 26.59
C LEU A 25 -9.53 -24.56 25.29
N PRO A 26 -10.67 -24.50 24.57
CA PRO A 26 -10.78 -23.63 23.41
C PRO A 26 -10.66 -22.15 23.86
N PRO A 27 -10.07 -21.28 23.01
CA PRO A 27 -9.93 -19.86 23.35
C PRO A 27 -11.31 -19.21 23.56
N PRO A 28 -11.46 -18.26 24.49
CA PRO A 28 -12.74 -17.61 24.73
C PRO A 28 -13.21 -16.86 23.47
N GLN A 29 -14.31 -17.30 22.90
CA GLN A 29 -15.00 -16.59 21.84
C GLN A 29 -15.59 -15.30 22.44
N SER A 30 -15.03 -14.15 22.12
CA SER A 30 -15.62 -12.86 22.45
C SER A 30 -16.88 -12.65 21.62
N LEU A 31 -18.02 -12.99 22.16
CA LEU A 31 -19.33 -12.67 21.60
C LEU A 31 -19.50 -11.14 21.61
N ASN A 32 -19.25 -10.51 20.49
CA ASN A 32 -19.55 -9.10 20.30
C ASN A 32 -21.07 -8.91 20.13
N THR A 33 -21.75 -8.60 21.22
CA THR A 33 -23.21 -8.44 21.29
C THR A 33 -23.72 -7.07 20.85
N HIS A 34 -22.83 -6.15 20.42
CA HIS A 34 -23.24 -4.81 20.00
C HIS A 34 -24.08 -4.87 18.72
N PRO A 35 -25.25 -4.19 18.66
CA PRO A 35 -26.16 -4.24 17.52
C PRO A 35 -25.59 -3.57 16.23
N MET A 36 -24.59 -2.70 16.37
CA MET A 36 -23.98 -2.02 15.22
C MET A 36 -23.13 -2.99 14.40
N ILE A 37 -23.39 -3.06 13.10
CA ILE A 37 -22.59 -3.83 12.14
C ILE A 37 -21.30 -3.04 11.87
N THR A 38 -20.19 -3.47 12.45
CA THR A 38 -18.86 -2.92 12.17
C THR A 38 -18.31 -3.53 10.87
N ARG A 39 -17.31 -2.88 10.25
CA ARG A 39 -16.62 -3.43 9.06
C ARG A 39 -16.11 -4.85 9.29
N ARG A 40 -15.68 -5.18 10.48
CA ARG A 40 -15.23 -6.53 10.85
C ARG A 40 -16.37 -7.54 10.85
N LYS A 41 -17.53 -7.20 11.44
CA LYS A 41 -18.74 -8.04 11.40
C LYS A 41 -19.28 -8.22 9.98
N ALA A 42 -19.25 -7.18 9.15
CA ALA A 42 -19.63 -7.28 7.74
C ALA A 42 -18.70 -8.22 6.97
N CYS A 43 -17.39 -8.19 7.26
CA CYS A 43 -16.42 -9.09 6.64
C CYS A 43 -16.65 -10.57 7.04
N GLU A 44 -16.95 -10.83 8.32
CA GLU A 44 -17.24 -12.18 8.82
C GLU A 44 -18.49 -12.80 8.18
N HIS A 45 -19.50 -12.00 7.81
CA HIS A 45 -20.71 -12.46 7.13
C HIS A 45 -20.51 -12.69 5.63
N HIS A 46 -19.49 -12.09 5.01
CA HIS A 46 -19.19 -12.24 3.57
C HIS A 46 -18.13 -13.31 3.27
N CYS A 47 -17.48 -13.89 4.29
CA CYS A 47 -16.42 -14.89 4.10
C CYS A 47 -16.91 -16.30 3.74
N ASN A 48 -18.20 -16.53 3.57
CA ASN A 48 -18.73 -17.84 3.13
C ASN A 48 -19.02 -17.93 1.62
N ILE A 49 -18.64 -16.92 0.85
CA ILE A 49 -18.59 -17.09 -0.60
C ILE A 49 -17.26 -17.80 -0.90
N VAL A 50 -17.35 -19.08 -1.23
CA VAL A 50 -16.26 -19.85 -1.84
C VAL A 50 -15.97 -19.18 -3.18
N LEU A 51 -15.09 -18.18 -3.16
CA LEU A 51 -14.48 -17.67 -4.38
C LEU A 51 -13.57 -18.79 -4.89
N GLU A 52 -13.86 -19.30 -6.07
CA GLU A 52 -12.94 -20.15 -6.81
C GLU A 52 -11.54 -19.49 -6.76
N PRO A 53 -10.48 -20.20 -6.29
CA PRO A 53 -9.24 -19.55 -5.89
C PRO A 53 -8.34 -19.08 -7.03
N THR A 54 -8.76 -19.08 -8.28
CA THR A 54 -7.83 -19.08 -9.41
C THR A 54 -7.64 -17.75 -10.15
N ASP A 55 -8.56 -16.79 -10.10
CA ASP A 55 -8.42 -15.64 -11.01
C ASP A 55 -8.44 -14.25 -10.35
N SER A 56 -8.85 -14.14 -9.10
CA SER A 56 -8.99 -12.83 -8.40
C SER A 56 -7.83 -12.47 -7.48
N ALA A 57 -6.87 -13.36 -7.26
CA ALA A 57 -5.77 -13.13 -6.34
C ALA A 57 -4.78 -12.10 -6.88
N GLU A 58 -4.51 -11.06 -6.09
CA GLU A 58 -3.51 -10.04 -6.40
C GLU A 58 -2.11 -10.69 -6.50
N PRO A 59 -1.34 -10.45 -7.58
CA PRO A 59 -0.02 -11.05 -7.74
C PRO A 59 0.95 -10.55 -6.68
N LYS A 60 1.64 -11.48 -6.03
CA LYS A 60 2.69 -11.17 -5.06
C LYS A 60 4.03 -10.81 -5.72
N SER A 61 4.18 -11.07 -7.02
CA SER A 61 5.42 -10.80 -7.76
C SER A 61 5.13 -10.34 -9.19
N ILE A 62 6.03 -9.53 -9.74
CA ILE A 62 5.98 -9.09 -11.14
C ILE A 62 6.03 -10.30 -12.08
N LYS A 63 6.85 -11.32 -11.75
CA LYS A 63 6.98 -12.53 -12.59
C LYS A 63 5.64 -13.24 -12.78
N PHE A 64 4.84 -13.34 -11.72
CA PHE A 64 3.51 -13.94 -11.81
C PHE A 64 2.53 -13.05 -12.58
N ALA A 65 2.58 -11.73 -12.37
CA ALA A 65 1.72 -10.78 -13.08
C ALA A 65 1.95 -10.82 -14.61
N LEU A 66 3.19 -11.01 -15.05
CA LEU A 66 3.54 -11.11 -16.47
C LEU A 66 3.03 -12.37 -17.15
N GLN A 67 2.79 -13.44 -16.38
CA GLN A 67 2.26 -14.71 -16.89
C GLN A 67 0.72 -14.69 -16.98
N THR A 68 0.08 -13.70 -16.39
CA THR A 68 -1.38 -13.62 -16.28
C THR A 68 -1.89 -12.51 -17.21
N PRO A 69 -2.67 -12.83 -18.26
CA PRO A 69 -3.03 -11.88 -19.32
C PRO A 69 -3.70 -10.58 -18.82
N HIS A 70 -4.63 -10.69 -17.88
CA HIS A 70 -5.35 -9.51 -17.36
C HIS A 70 -4.44 -8.59 -16.53
N TRP A 71 -3.45 -9.13 -15.78
CA TRP A 71 -2.47 -8.31 -15.07
C TRP A 71 -1.46 -7.68 -16.02
N LEU A 72 -1.03 -8.42 -17.04
CA LEU A 72 -0.16 -7.88 -18.09
C LEU A 72 -0.84 -6.71 -18.80
N GLN A 73 -2.13 -6.85 -19.16
CA GLN A 73 -2.89 -5.77 -19.78
C GLN A 73 -2.98 -4.54 -18.84
N ALA A 74 -3.29 -4.75 -17.56
CA ALA A 74 -3.35 -3.66 -16.58
C ALA A 74 -2.00 -2.93 -16.42
N MET A 75 -0.88 -3.64 -16.54
CA MET A 75 0.46 -3.04 -16.53
C MET A 75 0.72 -2.21 -17.79
N HIS A 76 0.29 -2.70 -18.96
CA HIS A 76 0.38 -1.96 -20.23
C HIS A 76 -0.45 -0.68 -20.17
N ASP A 77 -1.69 -0.75 -19.70
CA ASP A 77 -2.59 0.40 -19.59
C ASP A 77 -2.01 1.50 -18.69
N GLU A 78 -1.40 1.12 -17.56
CA GLU A 78 -0.72 2.07 -16.67
C GLU A 78 0.45 2.75 -17.36
N LEU A 79 1.31 1.97 -18.04
CA LEU A 79 2.49 2.54 -18.73
C LEU A 79 2.10 3.41 -19.92
N GLU A 80 1.06 3.05 -20.64
CA GLU A 80 0.55 3.88 -21.70
C GLU A 80 0.02 5.21 -21.16
N ALA A 81 -0.72 5.18 -20.06
CA ALA A 81 -1.18 6.40 -19.38
C ALA A 81 0.00 7.27 -18.90
N LEU A 82 1.06 6.66 -18.36
CA LEU A 82 2.26 7.38 -17.95
C LEU A 82 2.99 8.03 -19.13
N LYS A 83 3.09 7.33 -20.28
CA LYS A 83 3.68 7.85 -21.51
C LYS A 83 2.84 8.97 -22.12
N GLN A 84 1.53 8.80 -22.24
CA GLN A 84 0.60 9.81 -22.77
C GLN A 84 0.64 11.11 -21.96
N ASN A 85 0.84 11.00 -20.64
CA ASN A 85 0.98 12.15 -19.76
C ASN A 85 2.38 12.78 -19.78
N HIS A 86 3.35 12.26 -20.57
CA HIS A 86 4.74 12.72 -20.55
C HIS A 86 5.31 12.75 -19.13
N THR A 87 5.17 11.63 -18.39
CA THR A 87 5.53 11.57 -16.98
C THR A 87 7.04 11.65 -16.78
N TRP A 88 7.83 11.16 -17.73
CA TRP A 88 9.30 11.20 -17.70
C TRP A 88 9.93 11.30 -19.07
N ASP A 89 11.18 11.77 -19.07
CA ASP A 89 12.10 11.70 -20.21
C ASP A 89 13.21 10.69 -19.92
N LEU A 90 13.69 10.00 -20.95
CA LEU A 90 14.82 9.09 -20.82
C LEU A 90 16.14 9.86 -20.99
N VAL A 91 16.96 9.85 -19.96
CA VAL A 91 18.25 10.53 -19.93
C VAL A 91 19.39 9.52 -19.65
N PRO A 92 20.61 9.79 -20.18
CA PRO A 92 21.76 8.94 -19.86
C PRO A 92 22.03 8.89 -18.37
N ARG A 93 22.33 7.69 -17.84
CA ARG A 93 22.70 7.49 -16.44
C ARG A 93 24.04 8.15 -16.13
N HIS A 94 24.12 8.91 -15.06
CA HIS A 94 25.35 9.50 -14.55
C HIS A 94 25.62 9.04 -13.12
N PRO A 95 26.89 8.83 -12.71
CA PRO A 95 27.25 8.32 -11.38
C PRO A 95 26.79 9.18 -10.18
N THR A 96 26.58 10.48 -10.41
CA THR A 96 26.14 11.42 -9.35
C THR A 96 24.62 11.42 -9.12
N MET A 97 23.84 10.74 -9.97
CA MET A 97 22.38 10.71 -9.85
C MET A 97 21.95 9.80 -8.71
N ASN A 98 21.08 10.31 -7.83
CA ASN A 98 20.31 9.44 -6.93
C ASN A 98 19.15 8.83 -7.72
N ILE A 99 19.16 7.52 -7.91
CA ILE A 99 18.17 6.83 -8.72
C ILE A 99 17.20 6.10 -7.82
N VAL A 100 15.97 6.56 -7.81
CA VAL A 100 14.88 5.99 -7.02
C VAL A 100 14.38 4.70 -7.70
N GLY A 101 14.30 3.62 -6.94
CA GLY A 101 13.68 2.40 -7.42
C GLY A 101 12.15 2.52 -7.51
N PHE A 102 11.53 1.52 -8.07
CA PHE A 102 10.06 1.44 -8.14
C PHE A 102 9.58 0.05 -7.72
N ARG A 103 8.27 -0.09 -7.59
CA ARG A 103 7.57 -1.38 -7.43
C ARG A 103 6.22 -1.31 -8.14
N TRP A 104 5.73 -2.45 -8.58
CA TRP A 104 4.35 -2.60 -9.01
C TRP A 104 3.45 -2.90 -7.82
N VAL A 105 2.29 -2.26 -7.80
CA VAL A 105 1.21 -2.53 -6.85
C VAL A 105 -0.01 -2.97 -7.65
N PHE A 106 -0.50 -4.15 -7.36
CA PHE A 106 -1.66 -4.74 -8.00
C PHE A 106 -2.87 -4.63 -7.10
N LYS A 107 -4.03 -4.35 -7.69
CA LYS A 107 -5.29 -4.19 -6.96
C LYS A 107 -6.45 -4.70 -7.78
N THR A 108 -7.23 -5.62 -7.25
CA THR A 108 -8.50 -6.04 -7.81
C THR A 108 -9.59 -5.12 -7.28
N LYS A 109 -10.32 -4.45 -8.16
CA LYS A 109 -11.51 -3.69 -7.80
C LYS A 109 -12.74 -4.56 -7.97
N LEU A 110 -13.60 -4.54 -6.95
CA LEU A 110 -14.85 -5.28 -6.93
C LEU A 110 -16.03 -4.29 -7.03
N LYS A 111 -17.07 -4.69 -7.72
CA LYS A 111 -18.38 -4.02 -7.70
C LYS A 111 -19.08 -4.26 -6.37
N SER A 112 -20.21 -3.59 -6.15
CA SER A 112 -21.03 -3.76 -4.94
C SER A 112 -21.62 -5.15 -4.77
N ASP A 113 -21.76 -5.91 -5.85
CA ASP A 113 -22.25 -7.29 -5.90
C ASP A 113 -21.14 -8.34 -5.63
N GLY A 114 -19.87 -7.89 -5.43
CA GLY A 114 -18.73 -8.75 -5.22
C GLY A 114 -18.06 -9.27 -6.49
N THR A 115 -18.59 -8.97 -7.67
CA THR A 115 -17.94 -9.33 -8.94
C THR A 115 -16.76 -8.42 -9.25
N ILE A 116 -15.81 -8.91 -10.05
CA ILE A 116 -14.64 -8.13 -10.45
C ILE A 116 -15.08 -7.00 -11.40
N GLU A 117 -14.77 -5.77 -11.03
CA GLU A 117 -14.95 -4.60 -11.86
C GLU A 117 -13.77 -4.42 -12.82
N CYS A 118 -12.55 -4.39 -12.27
CA CYS A 118 -11.33 -4.28 -13.06
C CYS A 118 -10.09 -4.68 -12.26
N PHE A 119 -9.05 -5.05 -12.98
CA PHE A 119 -7.69 -5.21 -12.46
C PHE A 119 -6.93 -3.91 -12.62
N LYS A 120 -6.24 -3.48 -11.59
CA LYS A 120 -5.45 -2.25 -11.61
C LYS A 120 -4.01 -2.53 -11.22
N ALA A 121 -3.08 -2.20 -12.10
CA ALA A 121 -1.66 -2.17 -11.82
C ALA A 121 -1.23 -0.70 -11.67
N MET A 122 -0.37 -0.41 -10.70
CA MET A 122 0.17 0.93 -10.47
C MET A 122 1.67 0.87 -10.35
N LEU A 123 2.38 1.74 -11.07
CA LEU A 123 3.80 1.94 -10.91
C LEU A 123 4.05 2.91 -9.76
N VAL A 124 4.71 2.45 -8.70
CA VAL A 124 4.90 3.19 -7.46
C VAL A 124 6.39 3.38 -7.19
N ALA A 125 6.85 4.63 -7.09
CA ALA A 125 8.23 4.94 -6.72
C ALA A 125 8.53 4.50 -5.27
N LYS A 126 9.77 4.09 -5.03
CA LYS A 126 10.27 3.79 -3.68
C LYS A 126 10.73 5.08 -3.01
N GLY A 127 9.78 5.96 -2.66
CA GLY A 127 10.07 7.29 -2.10
C GLY A 127 10.90 7.29 -0.82
N TYR A 128 11.01 6.14 -0.13
CA TYR A 128 11.91 6.00 1.02
C TYR A 128 13.40 6.07 0.63
N ASN A 129 13.74 5.88 -0.65
CA ASN A 129 15.10 6.04 -1.18
C ASN A 129 15.42 7.49 -1.57
N GLN A 130 14.44 8.40 -1.51
CA GLN A 130 14.64 9.81 -1.81
C GLN A 130 15.45 10.51 -0.71
N LEU A 131 16.40 11.35 -1.13
CA LEU A 131 17.26 12.12 -0.24
C LEU A 131 16.69 13.53 -0.01
N PRO A 132 16.49 13.96 1.26
CA PRO A 132 16.08 15.32 1.57
C PRO A 132 17.09 16.34 1.05
N GLY A 133 16.60 17.45 0.49
CA GLY A 133 17.44 18.51 -0.06
C GLY A 133 17.98 18.25 -1.47
N PHE A 134 17.81 17.03 -2.02
CA PHE A 134 18.16 16.65 -3.38
C PHE A 134 16.93 16.29 -4.20
N ASP A 135 16.25 15.19 -3.83
CA ASP A 135 15.11 14.68 -4.57
C ASP A 135 13.79 15.36 -4.19
N PHE A 136 13.75 15.96 -3.00
CA PHE A 136 12.59 16.73 -2.52
C PHE A 136 13.02 17.73 -1.45
N HIS A 137 12.32 18.87 -1.40
CA HIS A 137 12.52 19.90 -0.37
C HIS A 137 11.34 19.92 0.59
N GLU A 138 10.15 20.10 0.08
CA GLU A 138 8.93 20.21 0.85
C GLU A 138 7.91 19.17 0.43
N THR A 139 7.25 18.55 1.41
CA THR A 139 6.26 17.49 1.18
C THR A 139 4.89 17.84 1.73
N PHE A 140 4.77 18.97 2.41
CA PHE A 140 3.52 19.35 3.05
C PHE A 140 2.42 19.61 2.01
N SER A 141 1.30 18.93 2.20
CA SER A 141 0.06 19.17 1.46
C SER A 141 -1.08 19.30 2.46
N PRO A 142 -1.87 20.40 2.39
CA PRO A 142 -2.99 20.60 3.31
C PRO A 142 -4.06 19.53 3.06
N VAL A 143 -4.48 18.86 4.13
CA VAL A 143 -5.56 17.86 4.09
C VAL A 143 -6.76 18.41 4.86
N ILE A 144 -7.92 18.45 4.19
CA ILE A 144 -9.17 18.89 4.81
C ILE A 144 -9.59 17.87 5.86
N LYS A 145 -9.88 18.35 7.09
CA LYS A 145 -10.37 17.48 8.17
C LYS A 145 -11.77 16.93 7.84
N PRO A 146 -12.07 15.67 8.20
CA PRO A 146 -13.39 15.08 7.99
C PRO A 146 -14.55 15.88 8.61
N THR A 147 -14.30 16.57 9.74
CA THR A 147 -15.27 17.45 10.39
C THR A 147 -15.68 18.62 9.50
N THR A 148 -14.72 19.24 8.80
CA THR A 148 -14.98 20.33 7.86
C THR A 148 -15.83 19.85 6.68
N ILE A 149 -15.51 18.66 6.13
CA ILE A 149 -16.29 18.05 5.05
C ILE A 149 -17.73 17.82 5.50
N ARG A 150 -17.93 17.23 6.69
CA ARG A 150 -19.27 16.99 7.24
C ARG A 150 -20.06 18.26 7.48
N LEU A 151 -19.40 19.31 8.00
CA LEU A 151 -20.04 20.61 8.22
C LEU A 151 -20.53 21.23 6.90
N VAL A 152 -19.67 21.23 5.87
CA VAL A 152 -20.02 21.77 4.54
C VAL A 152 -21.17 20.98 3.92
N LEU A 153 -21.14 19.64 3.99
CA LEU A 153 -22.19 18.77 3.49
C LEU A 153 -23.53 19.00 4.22
N SER A 154 -23.51 19.15 5.56
CA SER A 154 -24.71 19.44 6.35
C SER A 154 -25.31 20.77 5.98
N LEU A 155 -24.49 21.82 5.83
CA LEU A 155 -24.94 23.14 5.41
C LEU A 155 -25.52 23.11 4.01
N ALA A 156 -24.86 22.43 3.07
CA ALA A 156 -25.32 22.31 1.70
C ALA A 156 -26.66 21.57 1.62
N THR A 157 -26.83 20.50 2.40
CA THR A 157 -28.09 19.75 2.50
C THR A 157 -29.22 20.64 3.08
N SER A 158 -28.95 21.39 4.15
CA SER A 158 -29.94 22.26 4.79
C SER A 158 -30.39 23.40 3.88
N ARG A 159 -29.54 23.80 2.93
CA ARG A 159 -29.83 24.86 1.95
C ARG A 159 -30.29 24.34 0.58
N GLY A 160 -30.48 23.03 0.43
CA GLY A 160 -30.93 22.43 -0.81
C GLY A 160 -29.95 22.54 -1.97
N TRP A 161 -28.63 22.66 -1.69
CA TRP A 161 -27.61 22.70 -2.75
C TRP A 161 -27.47 21.34 -3.41
N SER A 162 -27.22 21.34 -4.72
CA SER A 162 -26.94 20.11 -5.45
C SER A 162 -25.50 19.65 -5.19
N PHE A 163 -25.32 18.32 -5.06
CA PHE A 163 -24.00 17.70 -4.94
C PHE A 163 -23.60 17.03 -6.23
N ARG A 164 -22.31 17.10 -6.54
CA ARG A 164 -21.72 16.31 -7.62
C ARG A 164 -20.45 15.64 -7.07
N GLN A 165 -20.34 14.34 -7.26
CA GLN A 165 -19.11 13.60 -6.99
C GLN A 165 -18.28 13.63 -8.26
N LEU A 166 -17.03 14.08 -8.12
CA LEU A 166 -16.02 14.06 -9.18
C LEU A 166 -14.85 13.20 -8.71
N ASP A 167 -14.41 12.30 -9.59
CA ASP A 167 -13.20 11.52 -9.42
C ASP A 167 -12.20 11.90 -10.51
N VAL A 168 -10.97 12.21 -10.10
CA VAL A 168 -9.89 12.57 -11.03
C VAL A 168 -9.08 11.32 -11.31
N LYS A 169 -9.20 10.79 -12.53
CA LYS A 169 -8.38 9.66 -12.95
C LYS A 169 -6.91 10.06 -12.94
N ASN A 170 -6.09 9.25 -12.26
CA ASN A 170 -4.62 9.44 -12.19
C ASN A 170 -4.21 10.83 -11.68
N ALA A 171 -4.85 11.35 -10.62
CA ALA A 171 -4.66 12.71 -10.11
C ALA A 171 -3.19 13.14 -9.94
N PHE A 172 -2.33 12.25 -9.44
CA PHE A 172 -0.90 12.56 -9.26
C PHE A 172 -0.15 12.80 -10.57
N LEU A 173 -0.57 12.18 -11.69
CA LEU A 173 0.08 12.34 -12.98
C LEU A 173 -0.16 13.73 -13.61
N HIS A 174 -1.00 14.55 -13.01
CA HIS A 174 -1.22 15.94 -13.43
C HIS A 174 -0.27 16.92 -12.72
N GLY A 175 0.33 16.51 -11.58
CA GLY A 175 1.25 17.34 -10.81
C GLY A 175 2.63 17.43 -11.48
N ASN A 176 3.10 18.66 -11.78
CA ASN A 176 4.43 18.88 -12.29
C ASN A 176 5.45 18.88 -11.14
N LEU A 177 6.53 18.11 -11.28
CA LEU A 177 7.64 18.13 -10.33
C LEU A 177 8.51 19.36 -10.59
N LYS A 178 8.87 20.05 -9.51
CA LYS A 178 9.85 21.16 -9.54
C LYS A 178 11.26 20.62 -9.27
N GLU A 179 11.35 19.53 -8.57
CA GLU A 179 12.59 18.89 -8.16
C GLU A 179 13.05 17.89 -9.24
N VAL A 180 14.34 17.73 -9.36
CA VAL A 180 14.97 16.77 -10.28
C VAL A 180 14.97 15.40 -9.61
N VAL A 181 14.16 14.49 -10.12
CA VAL A 181 14.05 13.12 -9.60
C VAL A 181 14.32 12.13 -10.72
N TYR A 182 15.22 11.19 -10.48
CA TYR A 182 15.53 10.10 -11.38
C TYR A 182 15.00 8.78 -10.87
N MET A 183 14.48 7.94 -11.77
CA MET A 183 13.93 6.63 -11.45
C MET A 183 14.47 5.57 -12.42
N GLU A 184 14.63 4.34 -11.93
CA GLU A 184 14.95 3.19 -12.79
C GLU A 184 13.86 2.96 -13.83
N GLN A 185 14.25 2.55 -15.05
CA GLN A 185 13.26 2.09 -16.04
C GLN A 185 12.60 0.79 -15.58
N PRO A 186 11.29 0.62 -15.79
CA PRO A 186 10.61 -0.65 -15.51
C PRO A 186 11.20 -1.78 -16.40
N PRO A 187 11.72 -2.89 -15.81
CA PRO A 187 12.55 -3.86 -16.54
C PRO A 187 11.84 -4.56 -17.69
N VAL A 188 10.53 -4.73 -17.62
CA VAL A 188 9.74 -5.37 -18.71
C VAL A 188 9.47 -4.42 -19.86
N PHE A 189 9.65 -3.15 -19.63
CA PHE A 189 9.32 -2.07 -20.57
C PHE A 189 10.52 -1.17 -20.82
N LEU A 190 11.72 -1.76 -20.73
CA LEU A 190 12.98 -1.10 -21.11
C LEU A 190 12.94 -0.71 -22.57
N ASP A 191 13.33 0.54 -22.84
CA ASP A 191 13.57 0.96 -24.23
C ASP A 191 14.78 0.17 -24.79
N PRO A 192 14.60 -0.62 -25.86
CA PRO A 192 15.69 -1.44 -26.42
C PRO A 192 16.92 -0.63 -26.86
N HIS A 193 16.70 0.61 -27.31
CA HIS A 193 17.76 1.50 -27.77
C HIS A 193 18.41 2.32 -26.66
N ARG A 194 17.75 2.41 -25.48
CA ARG A 194 18.16 3.23 -24.35
C ARG A 194 18.16 2.45 -23.03
N SER A 195 18.57 1.19 -23.07
CA SER A 195 18.54 0.28 -21.91
C SER A 195 19.37 0.77 -20.71
N THR A 196 20.40 1.58 -20.94
CA THR A 196 21.24 2.18 -19.89
C THR A 196 20.72 3.52 -19.35
N HIS A 197 19.66 4.06 -19.95
CA HIS A 197 19.08 5.33 -19.53
C HIS A 197 18.20 5.16 -18.29
N VAL A 198 17.95 6.27 -17.63
CA VAL A 198 17.03 6.37 -16.47
C VAL A 198 15.89 7.32 -16.81
N CYS A 199 14.77 7.19 -16.10
CA CYS A 199 13.64 8.09 -16.21
C CYS A 199 13.90 9.37 -15.39
N HIS A 200 14.01 10.51 -16.04
CA HIS A 200 13.91 11.82 -15.40
C HIS A 200 12.43 12.18 -15.25
N LEU A 201 11.93 12.21 -14.04
CA LEU A 201 10.51 12.45 -13.78
C LEU A 201 10.16 13.93 -13.95
N CYS A 202 9.25 14.21 -14.90
CA CYS A 202 8.69 15.55 -15.12
C CYS A 202 7.40 15.76 -14.32
N LYS A 203 6.67 14.67 -14.02
CA LYS A 203 5.44 14.70 -13.26
C LYS A 203 5.48 13.75 -12.07
N ALA A 204 4.64 14.05 -11.07
CA ALA A 204 4.53 13.22 -9.89
C ALA A 204 3.94 11.84 -10.22
N ILE A 205 4.48 10.81 -9.57
CA ILE A 205 3.93 9.45 -9.58
C ILE A 205 3.65 9.00 -8.15
N TYR A 206 2.88 7.93 -8.03
CA TYR A 206 2.61 7.31 -6.73
C TYR A 206 3.91 6.95 -6.01
N GLY A 207 3.95 7.17 -4.70
CA GLY A 207 5.05 6.79 -3.83
C GLY A 207 6.16 7.82 -3.65
N LEU A 208 6.22 8.89 -4.44
CA LEU A 208 7.12 10.02 -4.17
C LEU A 208 6.64 10.80 -2.94
N LYS A 209 7.58 11.28 -2.13
CA LYS A 209 7.27 12.04 -0.89
C LYS A 209 6.54 13.34 -1.17
N GLN A 210 6.87 14.02 -2.26
CA GLN A 210 6.25 15.29 -2.66
C GLN A 210 5.00 15.14 -3.55
N ALA A 211 4.64 13.93 -3.98
CA ALA A 211 3.49 13.73 -4.87
C ALA A 211 2.17 14.34 -4.36
N PRO A 212 1.85 14.33 -3.04
CA PRO A 212 0.63 14.98 -2.55
C PRO A 212 0.64 16.51 -2.67
N ARG A 213 1.83 17.12 -2.80
CA ARG A 213 1.98 18.57 -2.93
C ARG A 213 2.01 19.05 -4.39
N ALA A 214 2.49 18.19 -5.29
CA ALA A 214 2.73 18.51 -6.71
C ALA A 214 1.46 18.84 -7.52
#